data_e0e33ba14879150293494eccec827d9b
#
_entry.id   e0e33ba14879150293494eccec827d9b
#
_cell.length_a   1.000
_cell.length_b   1.000
_cell.length_c   1.000
_cell.angle_alpha   90.00
_cell.angle_beta   90.00
_cell.angle_gamma   90.00
#
_symmetry.space_group_name_H-M   'P 1'
#
loop_
_entity.id
_entity.type
_entity.pdbx_description
1 polymer ?
#
loop_
_entity_poly.entity_id
_entity_poly.type
_entity_poly.pdbx_seq_one_letter_code
_entity_poly.pdbx_strand_id
1 'polypeptide(L)'
;MKSLLTRTKGCAGCNLNLPYNDEISFKTDFLKSEFKEFYQGEIREMILDAIAEKLKNLGEKTRRWDALTDVLNANDYQNIRDERERTVKILFKDYKTLSASMRQQLLELGFEITEKGKHYRLTYYGDGRYKTTIAKTGSDWREGKNIASVILKSMM
;
A
#
# COMPACT_ATOMS: atom_id res chain seq x y z
N MET A 1 28.98 -22.31 -48.72
CA MET A 1 29.14 -20.87 -48.49
C MET A 1 29.41 -20.64 -47.00
N LYS A 2 30.48 -19.93 -46.70
CA LYS A 2 31.14 -19.89 -45.38
C LYS A 2 30.41 -18.94 -44.42
N SER A 3 30.07 -19.45 -43.25
CA SER A 3 29.57 -18.64 -42.12
C SER A 3 30.75 -18.09 -41.36
N LEU A 4 30.76 -16.77 -41.16
CA LEU A 4 31.76 -16.04 -40.37
C LEU A 4 31.35 -16.02 -38.91
N LEU A 5 32.02 -16.84 -38.11
CA LEU A 5 31.99 -16.74 -36.66
C LEU A 5 32.95 -15.65 -36.20
N THR A 6 32.45 -14.54 -35.72
CA THR A 6 33.28 -13.54 -35.02
C THR A 6 33.50 -13.98 -33.59
N ARG A 7 34.75 -14.29 -33.29
CA ARG A 7 35.27 -14.72 -32.00
C ARG A 7 35.50 -13.49 -31.13
N THR A 8 34.68 -13.24 -30.12
CA THR A 8 34.99 -12.27 -29.08
C THR A 8 35.92 -12.90 -28.05
N LYS A 9 37.03 -12.21 -27.80
CA LYS A 9 38.06 -12.62 -26.84
C LYS A 9 37.50 -12.56 -25.42
N GLY A 10 37.51 -13.70 -24.73
CA GLY A 10 37.13 -13.81 -23.33
C GLY A 10 38.16 -13.21 -22.40
N CYS A 11 37.69 -12.49 -21.38
CA CYS A 11 38.48 -12.17 -20.20
C CYS A 11 38.75 -13.45 -19.41
N ALA A 12 40.01 -13.77 -19.20
CA ALA A 12 40.45 -14.85 -18.32
C ALA A 12 40.12 -14.47 -16.87
N GLY A 13 39.19 -15.19 -16.21
CA GLY A 13 39.01 -15.05 -14.78
C GLY A 13 37.62 -15.29 -14.21
N CYS A 14 36.59 -15.39 -15.02
CA CYS A 14 35.22 -15.69 -14.50
C CYS A 14 34.71 -17.01 -15.05
N ASN A 15 35.26 -18.11 -14.51
CA ASN A 15 34.75 -19.45 -14.82
C ASN A 15 33.61 -19.77 -13.83
N LEU A 16 32.48 -19.07 -13.96
CA LEU A 16 31.21 -19.50 -13.40
C LEU A 16 30.38 -20.07 -14.54
N ASN A 17 30.70 -21.30 -14.96
CA ASN A 17 29.77 -22.16 -15.68
C ASN A 17 28.66 -22.57 -14.71
N LEU A 18 27.77 -21.64 -14.40
CA LEU A 18 26.45 -21.98 -13.90
C LEU A 18 25.66 -22.45 -15.11
N PRO A 19 25.15 -23.70 -15.11
CA PRO A 19 24.22 -24.11 -16.14
C PRO A 19 23.03 -23.15 -16.08
N TYR A 20 22.77 -22.46 -17.19
CA TYR A 20 21.53 -21.74 -17.38
C TYR A 20 20.42 -22.80 -17.52
N ASN A 21 19.91 -23.24 -16.38
CA ASN A 21 18.73 -24.07 -16.33
C ASN A 21 17.53 -23.11 -16.45
N ASP A 22 16.78 -23.27 -17.54
CA ASP A 22 15.53 -22.56 -17.84
C ASP A 22 14.40 -22.78 -16.81
N GLU A 23 14.68 -23.44 -15.70
CA GLU A 23 13.73 -23.77 -14.62
C GLU A 23 14.19 -23.34 -13.23
N ILE A 24 15.02 -22.32 -13.08
CA ILE A 24 15.10 -21.66 -11.79
C ILE A 24 13.91 -20.69 -11.67
N SER A 25 12.71 -21.25 -11.53
CA SER A 25 11.63 -20.59 -10.83
C SER A 25 12.13 -20.38 -9.41
N PHE A 26 12.81 -19.26 -9.16
CA PHE A 26 12.91 -18.71 -7.82
C PHE A 26 11.45 -18.40 -7.44
N LYS A 27 10.79 -19.38 -6.80
CA LYS A 27 9.70 -19.07 -5.89
C LYS A 27 10.36 -18.21 -4.82
N THR A 28 10.46 -16.91 -5.10
CA THR A 28 10.68 -15.94 -4.04
C THR A 28 9.54 -16.20 -3.09
N ASP A 29 9.82 -16.87 -1.97
CA ASP A 29 8.98 -16.82 -0.81
C ASP A 29 8.85 -15.34 -0.49
N PHE A 30 7.78 -14.75 -1.00
CA PHE A 30 7.52 -13.32 -0.94
C PHE A 30 7.62 -12.89 0.52
N LEU A 31 8.23 -11.75 0.75
CA LEU A 31 8.49 -11.07 2.01
C LEU A 31 7.59 -11.57 3.14
N LYS A 32 8.15 -12.36 4.04
CA LYS A 32 7.44 -12.80 5.24
C LYS A 32 7.28 -11.59 6.16
N SER A 33 6.06 -11.28 6.49
CA SER A 33 5.76 -10.30 7.53
C SER A 33 5.12 -11.01 8.71
N GLU A 34 5.61 -10.74 9.91
CA GLU A 34 4.95 -11.13 11.16
C GLU A 34 3.87 -10.12 11.56
N PHE A 35 3.73 -9.03 10.82
CA PHE A 35 2.74 -8.01 11.07
C PHE A 35 1.35 -8.51 10.67
N LYS A 36 0.38 -8.41 11.58
CA LYS A 36 -0.98 -8.85 11.33
C LYS A 36 -1.68 -7.89 10.37
N GLU A 37 -2.19 -8.40 9.26
CA GLU A 37 -3.04 -7.65 8.35
C GLU A 37 -4.38 -7.31 9.01
N PHE A 38 -4.87 -6.10 8.81
CA PHE A 38 -6.19 -5.68 9.23
C PHE A 38 -7.28 -6.10 8.24
N TYR A 39 -6.93 -6.18 6.96
CA TYR A 39 -7.77 -6.72 5.90
C TYR A 39 -6.92 -7.53 4.93
N GLN A 40 -7.56 -8.43 4.21
CA GLN A 40 -6.87 -9.34 3.30
C GLN A 40 -6.10 -8.57 2.23
N GLY A 41 -4.81 -8.83 2.12
CA GLY A 41 -3.92 -8.26 1.12
C GLY A 41 -3.39 -6.87 1.46
N GLU A 42 -3.59 -6.36 2.68
CA GLU A 42 -3.11 -5.05 3.12
C GLU A 42 -1.61 -4.88 2.91
N ILE A 43 -0.81 -5.83 3.38
CA ILE A 43 0.66 -5.74 3.27
C ILE A 43 1.09 -5.82 1.80
N ARG A 44 0.42 -6.68 1.02
CA ARG A 44 0.69 -6.78 -0.42
C ARG A 44 0.43 -5.45 -1.13
N GLU A 45 -0.72 -4.82 -0.87
CA GLU A 45 -1.07 -3.50 -1.43
C GLU A 45 -0.04 -2.43 -1.03
N MET A 46 0.37 -2.37 0.24
CA MET A 46 1.40 -1.45 0.71
C MET A 46 2.73 -1.62 -0.03
N ILE A 47 3.13 -2.86 -0.31
CA ILE A 47 4.37 -3.16 -1.04
C ILE A 47 4.24 -2.73 -2.50
N LEU A 48 3.12 -3.05 -3.16
CA LEU A 48 2.88 -2.68 -4.55
C LEU A 48 2.81 -1.16 -4.71
N ASP A 49 2.20 -0.44 -3.78
CA ASP A 49 2.21 1.03 -3.73
C ASP A 49 3.62 1.59 -3.65
N ALA A 50 4.44 1.05 -2.74
CA ALA A 50 5.83 1.48 -2.59
C ALA A 50 6.65 1.23 -3.87
N ILE A 51 6.40 0.13 -4.58
CA ILE A 51 7.01 -0.17 -5.87
C ILE A 51 6.54 0.82 -6.93
N ALA A 52 5.24 1.07 -7.02
CA ALA A 52 4.65 2.01 -7.97
C ALA A 52 5.17 3.44 -7.76
N GLU A 53 5.29 3.88 -6.50
CA GLU A 53 5.88 5.17 -6.16
C GLU A 53 7.36 5.23 -6.55
N LYS A 54 8.11 4.17 -6.30
CA LYS A 54 9.52 4.09 -6.70
C LYS A 54 9.70 4.19 -8.21
N LEU A 55 8.85 3.54 -8.99
CA LEU A 55 8.90 3.58 -10.46
C LEU A 55 8.72 4.98 -11.03
N LYS A 56 7.91 5.84 -10.40
CA LYS A 56 7.74 7.24 -10.84
C LYS A 56 9.06 8.04 -10.84
N ASN A 57 10.01 7.63 -10.00
CA ASN A 57 11.30 8.29 -9.82
C ASN A 57 12.48 7.49 -10.40
N LEU A 58 12.22 6.38 -11.09
CA LEU A 58 13.23 5.56 -11.75
C LEU A 58 13.26 5.88 -13.24
N GLY A 59 14.48 5.96 -13.80
CA GLY A 59 14.65 6.06 -15.25
C GLY A 59 14.16 4.79 -15.95
N GLU A 60 13.33 4.97 -16.98
CA GLU A 60 12.91 3.90 -17.87
C GLU A 60 14.12 3.22 -18.54
N LYS A 61 13.95 1.99 -19.04
CA LYS A 61 14.97 1.20 -19.75
C LYS A 61 16.16 0.80 -18.86
N THR A 62 15.97 0.70 -17.57
CA THR A 62 16.95 0.12 -16.65
C THR A 62 16.47 -1.25 -16.18
N ARG A 63 17.40 -2.19 -15.94
CA ARG A 63 17.06 -3.51 -15.40
C ARG A 63 16.18 -3.42 -14.14
N ARG A 64 16.41 -2.41 -13.31
CA ARG A 64 15.63 -2.21 -12.09
C ARG A 64 14.21 -1.77 -12.39
N TRP A 65 14.03 -0.91 -13.37
CA TRP A 65 12.70 -0.47 -13.83
C TRP A 65 11.93 -1.64 -14.43
N ASP A 66 12.57 -2.41 -15.33
CA ASP A 66 11.96 -3.59 -15.96
C ASP A 66 11.50 -4.61 -14.90
N ALA A 67 12.37 -4.97 -13.95
CA ALA A 67 12.07 -5.95 -12.92
C ALA A 67 10.93 -5.49 -11.99
N LEU A 68 10.91 -4.22 -11.58
CA LEU A 68 9.84 -3.71 -10.70
C LEU A 68 8.51 -3.56 -11.44
N THR A 69 8.54 -3.22 -12.74
CA THR A 69 7.36 -3.18 -13.59
C THR A 69 6.77 -4.59 -13.77
N ASP A 70 7.61 -5.59 -13.97
CA ASP A 70 7.19 -6.99 -14.06
C ASP A 70 6.50 -7.46 -12.77
N VAL A 71 7.06 -7.11 -11.60
CA VAL A 71 6.44 -7.40 -10.30
C VAL A 71 5.04 -6.78 -10.19
N LEU A 72 4.86 -5.51 -10.60
CA LEU A 72 3.53 -4.89 -10.57
C LEU A 72 2.55 -5.57 -11.52
N ASN A 73 3.01 -5.91 -12.73
CA ASN A 73 2.15 -6.53 -13.75
C ASN A 73 1.77 -7.98 -13.39
N ALA A 74 2.65 -8.69 -12.67
CA ALA A 74 2.42 -10.06 -12.26
C ALA A 74 1.53 -10.20 -11.00
N ASN A 75 1.24 -9.09 -10.32
CA ASN A 75 0.43 -9.11 -9.10
C ASN A 75 -0.85 -8.30 -9.29
N ASP A 76 -1.99 -8.90 -8.91
CA ASP A 76 -3.28 -8.22 -8.89
C ASP A 76 -3.23 -7.05 -7.91
N TYR A 77 -3.33 -5.85 -8.44
CA TYR A 77 -3.44 -4.63 -7.68
C TYR A 77 -4.91 -4.19 -7.65
N GLN A 78 -5.54 -4.34 -6.50
CA GLN A 78 -6.99 -4.12 -6.36
C GLN A 78 -7.35 -2.70 -5.96
N ASN A 79 -6.37 -1.85 -5.66
CA ASN A 79 -6.58 -0.46 -5.20
C ASN A 79 -7.49 -0.35 -3.97
N ILE A 80 -7.56 -1.37 -3.13
CA ILE A 80 -8.41 -1.40 -1.93
C ILE A 80 -8.07 -0.23 -1.01
N ARG A 81 -6.79 0.06 -0.84
CA ARG A 81 -6.31 1.18 -0.04
C ARG A 81 -6.83 2.50 -0.58
N ASP A 82 -6.70 2.76 -1.88
CA ASP A 82 -7.16 3.99 -2.52
C ASP A 82 -8.68 4.21 -2.36
N GLU A 83 -9.48 3.15 -2.46
CA GLU A 83 -10.92 3.22 -2.22
C GLU A 83 -11.24 3.57 -0.77
N ARG A 84 -10.55 2.95 0.19
CA ARG A 84 -10.71 3.24 1.62
C ARG A 84 -10.33 4.69 1.94
N GLU A 85 -9.20 5.16 1.39
CA GLU A 85 -8.78 6.56 1.54
C GLU A 85 -9.80 7.54 0.94
N ARG A 86 -10.33 7.25 -0.25
CA ARG A 86 -11.38 8.08 -0.88
C ARG A 86 -12.62 8.12 -0.02
N THR A 87 -13.05 6.97 0.50
CA THR A 87 -14.21 6.88 1.39
C THR A 87 -14.02 7.74 2.63
N VAL A 88 -12.86 7.68 3.29
CA VAL A 88 -12.55 8.54 4.43
C VAL A 88 -12.59 10.02 4.05
N LYS A 89 -12.00 10.40 2.92
CA LYS A 89 -12.02 11.80 2.44
C LYS A 89 -13.46 12.30 2.21
N ILE A 90 -14.33 11.46 1.63
CA ILE A 90 -15.74 11.79 1.37
C ILE A 90 -16.50 11.91 2.68
N LEU A 91 -16.35 10.95 3.60
CA LEU A 91 -17.05 10.93 4.88
C LEU A 91 -16.80 12.18 5.73
N PHE A 92 -15.56 12.66 5.70
CA PHE A 92 -15.16 13.82 6.51
C PHE A 92 -15.18 15.15 5.77
N LYS A 93 -15.55 15.18 4.47
CA LYS A 93 -15.50 16.42 3.67
C LYS A 93 -16.23 17.59 4.29
N ASP A 94 -17.45 17.33 4.77
CA ASP A 94 -18.36 18.35 5.35
C ASP A 94 -18.82 17.91 6.75
N TYR A 95 -17.87 17.39 7.53
CA TYR A 95 -18.18 16.85 8.85
C TYR A 95 -18.77 17.90 9.79
N LYS A 96 -19.97 17.62 10.28
CA LYS A 96 -20.63 18.43 11.32
C LYS A 96 -20.95 17.59 12.56
N THR A 97 -21.50 16.40 12.35
CA THR A 97 -21.82 15.44 13.40
C THR A 97 -21.69 14.03 12.87
N LEU A 98 -21.50 13.06 13.75
CA LEU A 98 -21.45 11.64 13.40
C LEU A 98 -22.87 11.10 13.19
N SER A 99 -23.35 11.13 11.94
CA SER A 99 -24.63 10.55 11.57
C SER A 99 -24.63 9.01 11.68
N ALA A 100 -25.83 8.39 11.73
CA ALA A 100 -25.95 6.94 11.73
C ALA A 100 -25.31 6.29 10.48
N SER A 101 -25.52 6.90 9.30
CA SER A 101 -24.92 6.43 8.05
C SER A 101 -23.39 6.52 8.08
N MET A 102 -22.85 7.64 8.54
CA MET A 102 -21.40 7.81 8.67
C MET A 102 -20.79 6.83 9.67
N ARG A 103 -21.49 6.59 10.79
CA ARG A 103 -21.09 5.58 11.79
C ARG A 103 -21.00 4.20 11.15
N GLN A 104 -22.01 3.80 10.37
CA GLN A 104 -22.04 2.52 9.69
C GLN A 104 -20.88 2.37 8.71
N GLN A 105 -20.60 3.38 7.88
CA GLN A 105 -19.51 3.35 6.92
C GLN A 105 -18.13 3.32 7.61
N LEU A 106 -17.98 4.00 8.76
CA LEU A 106 -16.74 3.90 9.54
C LEU A 106 -16.56 2.50 10.14
N LEU A 107 -17.63 1.84 10.59
CA LEU A 107 -17.57 0.45 11.06
C LEU A 107 -17.15 -0.50 9.91
N GLU A 108 -17.69 -0.33 8.72
CA GLU A 108 -17.34 -1.10 7.53
C GLU A 108 -15.86 -0.89 7.11
N LEU A 109 -15.33 0.30 7.35
CA LEU A 109 -13.90 0.60 7.19
C LEU A 109 -13.02 0.00 8.31
N GLY A 110 -13.60 -0.64 9.32
CA GLY A 110 -12.87 -1.26 10.43
C GLY A 110 -12.61 -0.33 11.62
N PHE A 111 -13.31 0.81 11.72
CA PHE A 111 -13.20 1.68 12.88
C PHE A 111 -14.14 1.26 14.00
N GLU A 112 -13.62 1.09 15.18
CA GLU A 112 -14.41 1.04 16.41
C GLU A 112 -14.65 2.45 16.93
N ILE A 113 -15.89 2.73 17.34
CA ILE A 113 -16.33 4.06 17.78
C ILE A 113 -16.78 3.98 19.22
N THR A 114 -16.04 4.63 20.12
CA THR A 114 -16.40 4.74 21.54
C THR A 114 -16.66 6.19 21.92
N GLU A 115 -17.65 6.39 22.81
CA GLU A 115 -17.96 7.73 23.31
C GLU A 115 -17.07 8.08 24.51
N LYS A 116 -16.53 9.30 24.49
CA LYS A 116 -15.74 9.84 25.57
C LYS A 116 -16.09 11.30 25.83
N GLY A 117 -17.08 11.51 26.71
CA GLY A 117 -17.57 12.86 27.02
C GLY A 117 -18.08 13.61 25.78
N LYS A 118 -17.47 14.74 25.43
CA LYS A 118 -17.80 15.56 24.26
C LYS A 118 -17.21 15.08 22.94
N HIS A 119 -16.54 13.95 22.96
CA HIS A 119 -15.82 13.43 21.80
C HIS A 119 -16.18 11.98 21.51
N TYR A 120 -15.96 11.55 20.27
CA TYR A 120 -15.85 10.14 19.91
C TYR A 120 -14.38 9.77 19.74
N ARG A 121 -14.00 8.59 20.20
CA ARG A 121 -12.72 7.97 19.89
C ARG A 121 -12.94 6.98 18.76
N LEU A 122 -12.16 7.11 17.71
CA LEU A 122 -12.07 6.15 16.61
C LEU A 122 -10.79 5.33 16.81
N THR A 123 -10.92 4.01 16.82
CA THR A 123 -9.80 3.07 16.90
C THR A 123 -9.84 2.16 15.68
N TYR A 124 -8.73 2.06 14.96
CA TYR A 124 -8.67 1.29 13.72
C TYR A 124 -8.42 -0.18 14.06
N TYR A 125 -9.34 -1.06 13.65
CA TYR A 125 -9.34 -2.51 13.96
C TYR A 125 -9.09 -2.85 15.42
N GLY A 126 -9.54 -2.02 16.34
CA GLY A 126 -9.34 -2.22 17.78
C GLY A 126 -7.92 -2.01 18.29
N ASP A 127 -6.96 -1.66 17.42
CA ASP A 127 -5.58 -1.45 17.81
C ASP A 127 -5.38 -0.06 18.42
N GLY A 128 -5.09 -0.02 19.71
CA GLY A 128 -4.91 1.22 20.46
C GLY A 128 -3.74 2.10 19.99
N ARG A 129 -2.86 1.62 19.13
CA ARG A 129 -1.80 2.41 18.49
C ARG A 129 -2.36 3.33 17.41
N TYR A 130 -3.41 2.89 16.72
CA TYR A 130 -4.06 3.58 15.61
C TYR A 130 -5.40 4.15 16.04
N LYS A 131 -5.35 5.33 16.66
CA LYS A 131 -6.55 5.99 17.22
C LYS A 131 -6.52 7.49 16.98
N THR A 132 -7.71 8.06 16.84
CA THR A 132 -7.92 9.51 16.82
C THR A 132 -9.16 9.88 17.62
N THR A 133 -9.34 11.15 17.90
CA THR A 133 -10.51 11.67 18.62
C THR A 133 -11.17 12.74 17.76
N ILE A 134 -12.49 12.65 17.62
CA ILE A 134 -13.29 13.61 16.86
C ILE A 134 -14.31 14.26 17.78
N ALA A 135 -14.60 15.54 17.59
CA ALA A 135 -15.66 16.23 18.34
C ALA A 135 -17.03 15.70 17.95
N LYS A 136 -18.00 15.66 18.89
CA LYS A 136 -19.38 15.28 18.59
C LYS A 136 -20.07 16.26 17.64
N THR A 137 -19.64 17.53 17.67
CA THR A 137 -20.10 18.58 16.77
C THR A 137 -18.90 19.30 16.21
N GLY A 138 -18.77 19.28 14.88
CA GLY A 138 -17.71 20.02 14.17
C GLY A 138 -17.93 21.54 14.33
N SER A 139 -16.88 22.22 14.74
CA SER A 139 -16.89 23.66 14.97
C SER A 139 -16.47 24.47 13.74
N ASP A 140 -15.68 23.88 12.83
CA ASP A 140 -15.12 24.54 11.66
C ASP A 140 -15.13 23.59 10.44
N TRP A 141 -15.28 24.18 9.27
CA TRP A 141 -15.23 23.48 7.98
C TRP A 141 -13.88 22.77 7.72
N ARG A 142 -12.81 23.19 8.41
CA ARG A 142 -11.48 22.58 8.35
C ARG A 142 -11.37 21.29 9.16
N GLU A 143 -12.20 21.13 10.18
CA GLU A 143 -12.11 20.03 11.15
C GLU A 143 -12.19 18.66 10.45
N GLY A 144 -13.16 18.50 9.55
CA GLY A 144 -13.30 17.26 8.80
C GLY A 144 -12.06 16.92 7.96
N LYS A 145 -11.48 17.91 7.28
CA LYS A 145 -10.25 17.71 6.50
C LYS A 145 -9.06 17.32 7.38
N ASN A 146 -8.96 17.93 8.56
CA ASN A 146 -7.90 17.63 9.52
C ASN A 146 -8.06 16.20 10.06
N ILE A 147 -9.28 15.78 10.42
CA ILE A 147 -9.58 14.42 10.86
C ILE A 147 -9.20 13.41 9.76
N ALA A 148 -9.66 13.62 8.53
CA ALA A 148 -9.32 12.77 7.41
C ALA A 148 -7.79 12.66 7.22
N SER A 149 -7.09 13.79 7.27
CA SER A 149 -5.62 13.81 7.14
C SER A 149 -4.92 13.03 8.25
N VAL A 150 -5.40 13.08 9.48
CA VAL A 150 -4.84 12.29 10.60
C VAL A 150 -5.07 10.81 10.36
N ILE A 151 -6.29 10.40 9.98
CA ILE A 151 -6.63 9.00 9.70
C ILE A 151 -5.73 8.45 8.58
N LEU A 152 -5.64 9.15 7.46
CA LEU A 152 -4.85 8.71 6.30
C LEU A 152 -3.36 8.59 6.59
N LYS A 153 -2.81 9.50 7.39
CA LYS A 153 -1.37 9.49 7.70
C LYS A 153 -0.95 8.48 8.75
N SER A 154 -1.85 8.10 9.64
CA SER A 154 -1.50 7.28 10.81
C SER A 154 -2.15 5.91 10.84
N MET A 155 -3.13 5.63 9.98
CA MET A 155 -3.94 4.42 10.05
C MET A 155 -4.08 3.69 8.70
N MET A 156 -3.82 4.39 7.57
CA MET A 156 -3.89 3.89 6.20
C MET A 156 -2.59 4.24 5.46
#